data_47cb66dfcffb36cef27892f51d1e3f63
#
_entry.id   47cb66dfcffb36cef27892f51d1e3f63
#
_cell.length_a   1.000
_cell.length_b   1.000
_cell.length_c   1.000
_cell.angle_alpha   90.00
_cell.angle_beta   90.00
_cell.angle_gamma   90.00
#
_symmetry.space_group_name_H-M   'P 1'
#
loop_
_entity.id
_entity.type
_entity.pdbx_description
1 polymer ?
#
loop_
_entity_poly.entity_id
_entity_poly.type
_entity_poly.pdbx_seq_one_letter_code
_entity_poly.pdbx_strand_id
1 'polypeptide(L)'
;LYYEIHITTLIKQSSHHLEIPERIGAWIGRAGLKDEALKQTHYDKDYKHYTFGSPFPREKEGVYKQGRVYVITIHSSVELTLRRISAALQALQEDEYFQFIAASPVQSKKLTHITELTTVTPAIVTIEGKPWVPDLSVELLLQRIHANAEKKYNHLYPDQPVRLEQPFVEGIQVLNHKPIALAYKGRKLLGNKLRLLVREDEYSQKLASVVLGSGAAEKNSILGAGFCIAKGLE
;
A
#
# COMPACT_ATOMS: atom_id res chain seq x y z
N LEU A 1 -9.46 -4.58 11.59
CA LEU A 1 -10.28 -4.89 10.41
C LEU A 1 -9.74 -4.15 9.20
N TYR A 2 -9.49 -4.84 8.10
CA TYR A 2 -9.21 -4.26 6.78
C TYR A 2 -9.96 -5.07 5.71
N TYR A 3 -9.94 -4.57 4.49
CA TYR A 3 -10.63 -5.19 3.36
C TYR A 3 -9.65 -5.51 2.25
N GLU A 4 -9.93 -6.56 1.50
CA GLU A 4 -9.09 -7.10 0.44
C GLU A 4 -9.91 -7.41 -0.80
N ILE A 5 -9.32 -7.14 -1.98
CA ILE A 5 -9.86 -7.55 -3.28
C ILE A 5 -8.71 -8.02 -4.17
N HIS A 6 -9.00 -8.97 -5.03
CA HIS A 6 -8.08 -9.47 -6.06
C HIS A 6 -8.55 -9.03 -7.44
N ILE A 7 -7.70 -8.30 -8.15
CA ILE A 7 -7.97 -7.86 -9.52
C ILE A 7 -7.17 -8.73 -10.48
N THR A 8 -7.86 -9.49 -11.32
CA THR A 8 -7.26 -10.27 -12.41
C THR A 8 -7.12 -9.39 -13.63
N THR A 9 -5.91 -9.30 -14.18
CA THR A 9 -5.60 -8.45 -15.32
C THR A 9 -4.64 -9.13 -16.29
N LEU A 10 -4.79 -8.83 -17.58
CA LEU A 10 -3.82 -9.17 -18.62
C LEU A 10 -2.88 -7.98 -18.81
N ILE A 11 -1.58 -8.27 -18.84
CA ILE A 11 -0.55 -7.25 -19.12
C ILE A 11 -0.41 -7.11 -20.64
N LYS A 12 -0.64 -5.90 -21.15
CA LYS A 12 -0.60 -5.55 -22.58
C LYS A 12 0.81 -5.16 -23.06
N GLN A 13 1.66 -4.72 -22.14
CA GLN A 13 3.07 -4.38 -22.41
C GLN A 13 3.97 -4.89 -21.30
N SER A 14 5.07 -5.56 -21.64
CA SER A 14 6.04 -6.03 -20.65
C SER A 14 6.55 -4.89 -19.78
N SER A 15 6.73 -5.17 -18.49
CA SER A 15 7.09 -4.16 -17.50
C SER A 15 8.05 -4.70 -16.46
N HIS A 16 9.12 -3.95 -16.21
CA HIS A 16 10.06 -4.28 -15.14
C HIS A 16 9.40 -4.12 -13.76
N HIS A 17 9.77 -4.95 -12.79
CA HIS A 17 9.18 -4.97 -11.44
C HIS A 17 9.36 -3.66 -10.66
N LEU A 18 10.34 -2.82 -11.02
CA LEU A 18 10.56 -1.49 -10.43
C LEU A 18 9.69 -0.39 -11.08
N GLU A 19 9.11 -0.65 -12.26
CA GLU A 19 8.29 0.30 -13.01
C GLU A 19 6.79 -0.01 -12.90
N ILE A 20 6.45 -1.29 -12.79
CA ILE A 20 5.05 -1.73 -12.78
C ILE A 20 4.22 -1.13 -11.64
N PRO A 21 4.77 -0.81 -10.44
CA PRO A 21 4.02 -0.14 -9.39
C PRO A 21 3.43 1.21 -9.81
N GLU A 22 4.21 2.04 -10.52
CA GLU A 22 3.73 3.32 -11.05
C GLU A 22 2.60 3.13 -12.07
N ARG A 23 2.75 2.14 -12.96
CA ARG A 23 1.76 1.80 -13.99
C ARG A 23 0.44 1.34 -13.37
N ILE A 24 0.49 0.48 -12.33
CA ILE A 24 -0.70 0.03 -11.59
C ILE A 24 -1.38 1.23 -10.90
N GLY A 25 -0.62 2.04 -10.18
CA GLY A 25 -1.16 3.23 -9.52
C GLY A 25 -1.80 4.22 -10.49
N ALA A 26 -1.20 4.41 -11.67
CA ALA A 26 -1.75 5.24 -12.74
C ALA A 26 -3.03 4.63 -13.34
N TRP A 27 -3.08 3.30 -13.53
CA TRP A 27 -4.27 2.60 -14.02
C TRP A 27 -5.46 2.74 -13.05
N ILE A 28 -5.24 2.45 -11.77
CA ILE A 28 -6.27 2.66 -10.72
C ILE A 28 -6.68 4.14 -10.65
N GLY A 29 -5.71 5.05 -10.73
CA GLY A 29 -5.97 6.49 -10.71
C GLY A 29 -6.84 6.94 -11.90
N ARG A 30 -6.54 6.49 -13.13
CA ARG A 30 -7.35 6.79 -14.33
C ARG A 30 -8.75 6.23 -14.21
N ALA A 31 -8.89 5.00 -13.75
CA ALA A 31 -10.21 4.41 -13.49
C ALA A 31 -11.00 5.25 -12.47
N GLY A 32 -10.34 5.64 -11.38
CA GLY A 32 -10.95 6.44 -10.31
C GLY A 32 -11.48 7.81 -10.76
N LEU A 33 -10.95 8.39 -11.86
CA LEU A 33 -11.48 9.64 -12.41
C LEU A 33 -12.89 9.50 -13.00
N LYS A 34 -13.36 8.27 -13.22
CA LYS A 34 -14.73 7.97 -13.67
C LYS A 34 -15.72 7.82 -12.52
N ASP A 35 -15.26 7.72 -11.28
CA ASP A 35 -16.09 7.68 -10.07
C ASP A 35 -15.96 9.02 -9.33
N GLU A 36 -17.09 9.71 -9.11
CA GLU A 36 -17.07 11.08 -8.59
C GLU A 36 -16.43 11.18 -7.19
N ALA A 37 -16.65 10.19 -6.31
CA ALA A 37 -16.06 10.21 -4.98
C ALA A 37 -14.55 9.92 -4.97
N LEU A 38 -14.08 8.97 -5.81
CA LEU A 38 -12.65 8.72 -5.96
C LEU A 38 -11.93 9.90 -6.61
N LYS A 39 -12.59 10.56 -7.56
CA LYS A 39 -12.12 11.77 -8.23
C LYS A 39 -12.00 12.93 -7.24
N GLN A 40 -13.01 13.15 -6.39
CA GLN A 40 -12.98 14.19 -5.35
C GLN A 40 -11.81 13.97 -4.39
N THR A 41 -11.65 12.75 -3.85
CA THR A 41 -10.51 12.40 -2.99
C THR A 41 -9.15 12.64 -3.66
N HIS A 42 -9.08 12.51 -4.99
CA HIS A 42 -7.88 12.79 -5.75
C HIS A 42 -7.55 14.30 -5.78
N TYR A 43 -8.55 15.16 -5.94
CA TYR A 43 -8.39 16.62 -5.98
C TYR A 43 -8.08 17.19 -4.59
N ASP A 44 -8.71 16.68 -3.55
CA ASP A 44 -8.52 17.13 -2.17
C ASP A 44 -7.15 16.74 -1.61
N LYS A 45 -6.39 15.89 -2.33
CA LYS A 45 -5.09 15.34 -1.92
C LYS A 45 -5.13 14.60 -0.58
N ASP A 46 -6.30 14.08 -0.24
CA ASP A 46 -6.54 13.32 0.98
C ASP A 46 -5.94 11.92 0.95
N TYR A 47 -5.91 11.27 2.12
CA TYR A 47 -5.55 9.87 2.24
C TYR A 47 -6.57 8.99 1.54
N LYS A 48 -6.14 8.22 0.57
CA LYS A 48 -7.00 7.31 -0.20
C LYS A 48 -7.30 5.99 0.50
N HIS A 49 -6.62 5.73 1.61
CA HIS A 49 -6.80 4.55 2.48
C HIS A 49 -6.78 3.20 1.77
N TYR A 50 -6.02 3.08 0.69
CA TYR A 50 -5.73 1.80 0.04
C TYR A 50 -4.26 1.70 -0.37
N THR A 51 -3.83 0.47 -0.54
CA THR A 51 -2.52 0.10 -1.07
C THR A 51 -2.65 -1.16 -1.91
N PHE A 52 -1.65 -1.48 -2.72
CA PHE A 52 -1.68 -2.67 -3.58
C PHE A 52 -0.33 -3.37 -3.61
N GLY A 53 -0.39 -4.69 -3.79
CA GLY A 53 0.78 -5.54 -3.93
C GLY A 53 1.33 -5.58 -5.36
N SER A 54 2.49 -6.23 -5.51
CA SER A 54 3.03 -6.57 -6.84
C SER A 54 2.13 -7.62 -7.51
N PRO A 55 2.05 -7.65 -8.85
CA PRO A 55 1.30 -8.69 -9.55
C PRO A 55 1.83 -10.09 -9.21
N PHE A 56 0.91 -11.05 -9.11
CA PHE A 56 1.20 -12.46 -8.84
C PHE A 56 0.75 -13.31 -10.03
N PRO A 57 1.51 -14.34 -10.44
CA PRO A 57 2.80 -14.78 -9.88
C PRO A 57 3.94 -13.80 -10.15
N ARG A 58 4.93 -13.77 -9.25
CA ARG A 58 6.14 -12.97 -9.45
C ARG A 58 7.03 -13.63 -10.52
N GLU A 59 7.55 -12.82 -11.40
CA GLU A 59 8.48 -13.30 -12.43
C GLU A 59 9.91 -13.37 -11.88
N LYS A 60 10.57 -14.51 -12.09
CA LYS A 60 11.95 -14.75 -11.62
C LYS A 60 12.95 -13.77 -12.22
N GLU A 61 12.75 -13.38 -13.48
CA GLU A 61 13.61 -12.43 -14.21
C GLU A 61 13.29 -10.97 -13.91
N GLY A 62 12.28 -10.71 -13.04
CA GLY A 62 11.86 -9.36 -12.66
C GLY A 62 11.13 -8.60 -13.77
N VAL A 63 10.68 -9.25 -14.83
CA VAL A 63 9.91 -8.65 -15.93
C VAL A 63 8.58 -9.35 -16.07
N TYR A 64 7.49 -8.62 -15.81
CA TYR A 64 6.13 -9.06 -16.09
C TYR A 64 5.88 -9.06 -17.59
N LYS A 65 5.37 -10.16 -18.13
CA LYS A 65 5.37 -10.43 -19.57
C LYS A 65 4.06 -10.02 -20.25
N GLN A 66 4.17 -9.39 -21.40
CA GLN A 66 3.03 -9.10 -22.27
C GLN A 66 2.25 -10.38 -22.61
N GLY A 67 0.92 -10.27 -22.67
CA GLY A 67 0.01 -11.36 -22.99
C GLY A 67 -0.21 -12.37 -21.83
N ARG A 68 0.39 -12.15 -20.67
CA ARG A 68 0.16 -12.96 -19.47
C ARG A 68 -0.85 -12.36 -18.53
N VAL A 69 -1.56 -13.22 -17.83
CA VAL A 69 -2.55 -12.85 -16.79
C VAL A 69 -1.89 -12.90 -15.42
N TYR A 70 -2.18 -11.87 -14.62
CA TYR A 70 -1.70 -11.72 -13.25
C TYR A 70 -2.84 -11.28 -12.31
N VAL A 71 -2.62 -11.47 -11.04
CA VAL A 71 -3.53 -11.02 -9.98
C VAL A 71 -2.85 -9.92 -9.17
N ILE A 72 -3.53 -8.80 -8.99
CA ILE A 72 -3.09 -7.70 -8.12
C ILE A 72 -3.99 -7.69 -6.89
N THR A 73 -3.42 -7.85 -5.71
CA THR A 73 -4.13 -7.72 -4.44
C THR A 73 -4.15 -6.27 -4.02
N ILE A 74 -5.33 -5.76 -3.68
CA ILE A 74 -5.51 -4.41 -3.15
C ILE A 74 -6.10 -4.51 -1.75
N HIS A 75 -5.50 -3.84 -0.78
CA HIS A 75 -6.03 -3.68 0.57
C HIS A 75 -6.61 -2.28 0.74
N SER A 76 -7.61 -2.16 1.60
CA SER A 76 -8.12 -0.86 2.05
C SER A 76 -8.60 -0.92 3.50
N SER A 77 -8.50 0.19 4.21
CA SER A 77 -9.16 0.39 5.51
C SER A 77 -10.66 0.70 5.35
N VAL A 78 -11.14 0.96 4.12
CA VAL A 78 -12.52 1.34 3.81
C VAL A 78 -13.08 0.41 2.72
N GLU A 79 -14.10 -0.38 3.05
CA GLU A 79 -14.73 -1.32 2.13
C GLU A 79 -15.23 -0.65 0.84
N LEU A 80 -15.93 0.46 1.00
CA LEU A 80 -16.52 1.19 -0.12
C LEU A 80 -15.47 1.64 -1.14
N THR A 81 -14.24 1.95 -0.70
CA THR A 81 -13.13 2.31 -1.58
C THR A 81 -12.81 1.15 -2.54
N LEU A 82 -12.73 -0.09 -2.05
CA LEU A 82 -12.46 -1.26 -2.91
C LEU A 82 -13.61 -1.55 -3.87
N ARG A 83 -14.85 -1.43 -3.42
CA ARG A 83 -16.03 -1.59 -4.29
C ARG A 83 -16.02 -0.57 -5.43
N ARG A 84 -15.70 0.69 -5.15
CA ARG A 84 -15.59 1.77 -6.15
C ARG A 84 -14.42 1.54 -7.10
N ILE A 85 -13.25 1.15 -6.60
CA ILE A 85 -12.08 0.82 -7.44
C ILE A 85 -12.43 -0.32 -8.39
N SER A 86 -13.06 -1.40 -7.90
CA SER A 86 -13.48 -2.53 -8.73
C SER A 86 -14.43 -2.10 -9.84
N ALA A 87 -15.49 -1.36 -9.50
CA ALA A 87 -16.45 -0.86 -10.48
C ALA A 87 -15.81 0.09 -11.50
N ALA A 88 -14.92 0.96 -11.06
CA ALA A 88 -14.21 1.91 -11.92
C ALA A 88 -13.26 1.21 -12.89
N LEU A 89 -12.51 0.19 -12.44
CA LEU A 89 -11.64 -0.63 -13.29
C LEU A 89 -12.47 -1.42 -14.32
N GLN A 90 -13.60 -2.00 -13.89
CA GLN A 90 -14.52 -2.69 -14.78
C GLN A 90 -15.12 -1.73 -15.84
N ALA A 91 -15.44 -0.48 -15.47
CA ALA A 91 -15.94 0.53 -16.40
C ALA A 91 -14.87 1.08 -17.35
N LEU A 92 -13.61 1.15 -16.91
CA LEU A 92 -12.49 1.56 -17.75
C LEU A 92 -12.14 0.48 -18.78
N GLN A 93 -12.28 -0.81 -18.40
CA GLN A 93 -11.94 -2.01 -19.16
C GLN A 93 -10.43 -2.17 -19.38
N GLU A 94 -9.79 -1.24 -20.06
CA GLU A 94 -8.36 -1.31 -20.38
C GLU A 94 -7.70 0.06 -20.46
N ASP A 95 -6.38 0.05 -20.41
CA ASP A 95 -5.53 1.18 -20.75
C ASP A 95 -4.33 0.73 -21.61
N GLU A 96 -3.27 1.50 -21.63
CA GLU A 96 -2.05 1.20 -22.38
C GLU A 96 -1.35 -0.10 -21.87
N TYR A 97 -1.38 -0.36 -20.56
CA TYR A 97 -0.61 -1.43 -19.92
C TYR A 97 -1.43 -2.61 -19.46
N PHE A 98 -2.69 -2.39 -19.11
CA PHE A 98 -3.54 -3.38 -18.46
C PHE A 98 -4.89 -3.52 -19.13
N GLN A 99 -5.38 -4.76 -19.17
CA GLN A 99 -6.76 -5.07 -19.48
C GLN A 99 -7.41 -5.73 -18.26
N PHE A 100 -8.51 -5.17 -17.78
CA PHE A 100 -9.30 -5.75 -16.70
C PHE A 100 -9.97 -7.04 -17.17
N ILE A 101 -9.84 -8.11 -16.37
CA ILE A 101 -10.51 -9.39 -16.65
C ILE A 101 -11.62 -9.63 -15.63
N ALA A 102 -11.28 -9.58 -14.35
CA ALA A 102 -12.21 -9.87 -13.27
C ALA A 102 -11.75 -9.25 -11.94
N ALA A 103 -12.68 -9.10 -11.03
CA ALA A 103 -12.41 -8.79 -9.62
C ALA A 103 -13.09 -9.84 -8.73
N SER A 104 -12.42 -10.25 -7.66
CA SER A 104 -13.05 -11.04 -6.61
C SER A 104 -14.10 -10.21 -5.86
N PRO A 105 -15.04 -10.82 -5.11
CA PRO A 105 -15.77 -10.11 -4.09
C PRO A 105 -14.82 -9.44 -3.08
N VAL A 106 -15.22 -8.29 -2.54
CA VAL A 106 -14.49 -7.67 -1.42
C VAL A 106 -14.62 -8.55 -0.19
N GLN A 107 -13.50 -8.88 0.42
CA GLN A 107 -13.43 -9.70 1.63
C GLN A 107 -13.04 -8.83 2.82
N SER A 108 -13.77 -8.96 3.93
CA SER A 108 -13.33 -8.40 5.21
C SER A 108 -12.31 -9.34 5.85
N LYS A 109 -11.21 -8.80 6.34
CA LYS A 109 -10.14 -9.51 7.04
C LYS A 109 -10.03 -8.97 8.45
N LYS A 110 -10.24 -9.81 9.43
CA LYS A 110 -10.14 -9.46 10.85
C LYS A 110 -9.03 -10.28 11.48
N LEU A 111 -8.05 -9.62 12.04
CA LEU A 111 -7.08 -10.22 12.96
C LEU A 111 -7.43 -9.72 14.36
N THR A 112 -7.50 -10.63 15.31
CA THR A 112 -7.80 -10.29 16.71
C THR A 112 -6.58 -9.69 17.40
N HIS A 113 -5.39 -10.12 17.00
CA HIS A 113 -4.13 -9.63 17.52
C HIS A 113 -3.05 -9.68 16.44
N ILE A 114 -2.40 -8.55 16.18
CA ILE A 114 -1.31 -8.42 15.19
C ILE A 114 0.01 -8.36 15.92
N THR A 115 0.85 -9.36 15.74
CA THR A 115 2.19 -9.42 16.36
C THR A 115 3.26 -8.80 15.46
N GLU A 116 3.11 -8.94 14.15
CA GLU A 116 4.11 -8.49 13.17
C GLU A 116 3.42 -8.00 11.89
N LEU A 117 3.98 -6.91 11.34
CA LEU A 117 3.70 -6.47 9.98
C LEU A 117 4.96 -6.62 9.13
N THR A 118 4.85 -7.25 7.97
CA THR A 118 5.95 -7.34 7.01
C THR A 118 5.57 -6.65 5.72
N THR A 119 6.36 -5.67 5.27
CA THR A 119 6.14 -5.01 3.98
C THR A 119 6.57 -5.92 2.83
N VAL A 120 5.64 -6.27 1.97
CA VAL A 120 5.88 -7.07 0.75
C VAL A 120 6.45 -6.22 -0.37
N THR A 121 5.97 -4.97 -0.45
CA THR A 121 6.52 -3.92 -1.31
C THR A 121 7.34 -2.94 -0.48
N PRO A 122 8.33 -2.24 -1.05
CA PRO A 122 9.15 -1.30 -0.28
C PRO A 122 8.31 -0.18 0.33
N ALA A 123 8.52 0.11 1.61
CA ALA A 123 7.99 1.30 2.26
C ALA A 123 8.88 2.51 1.94
N ILE A 124 8.27 3.61 1.53
CA ILE A 124 8.95 4.88 1.22
C ILE A 124 8.76 5.80 2.42
N VAL A 125 9.86 6.24 3.01
CA VAL A 125 9.88 7.19 4.11
C VAL A 125 10.74 8.38 3.73
N THR A 126 10.20 9.58 3.86
CA THR A 126 10.90 10.84 3.54
C THR A 126 11.20 11.61 4.82
N ILE A 127 12.46 12.00 4.99
CA ILE A 127 12.93 12.84 6.09
C ILE A 127 13.56 14.09 5.45
N GLU A 128 13.02 15.27 5.76
CA GLU A 128 13.49 16.55 5.23
C GLU A 128 13.66 16.56 3.70
N GLY A 129 12.70 15.95 2.99
CA GLY A 129 12.70 15.88 1.52
C GLY A 129 13.63 14.83 0.91
N LYS A 130 14.36 14.06 1.73
CA LYS A 130 15.26 12.99 1.29
C LYS A 130 14.72 11.62 1.71
N PRO A 131 14.95 10.56 0.93
CA PRO A 131 14.53 9.21 1.34
C PRO A 131 15.36 8.75 2.54
N TRP A 132 14.71 8.08 3.48
CA TRP A 132 15.42 7.38 4.53
C TRP A 132 16.22 6.20 3.93
N VAL A 133 17.46 6.07 4.35
CA VAL A 133 18.38 4.97 3.99
C VAL A 133 18.97 4.36 5.25
N PRO A 134 19.46 3.09 5.21
CA PRO A 134 19.94 2.36 6.39
C PRO A 134 21.07 3.03 7.17
N ASP A 135 21.79 3.98 6.58
CA ASP A 135 22.85 4.75 7.25
C ASP A 135 22.30 5.86 8.17
N LEU A 136 20.99 6.13 8.09
CA LEU A 136 20.33 7.10 8.97
C LEU A 136 19.76 6.42 10.22
N SER A 137 19.40 7.24 11.23
CA SER A 137 18.83 6.74 12.48
C SER A 137 17.56 5.91 12.26
N VAL A 138 17.51 4.75 12.87
CA VAL A 138 16.34 3.86 12.90
C VAL A 138 15.19 4.48 13.70
N GLU A 139 15.51 5.28 14.73
CA GLU A 139 14.52 6.00 15.54
C GLU A 139 13.74 6.99 14.68
N LEU A 140 14.39 7.70 13.74
CA LEU A 140 13.72 8.59 12.80
C LEU A 140 12.79 7.81 11.86
N LEU A 141 13.22 6.64 11.38
CA LEU A 141 12.37 5.76 10.58
C LEU A 141 11.11 5.36 11.34
N LEU A 142 11.29 4.90 12.58
CA LEU A 142 10.22 4.43 13.46
C LEU A 142 9.23 5.55 13.78
N GLN A 143 9.73 6.75 14.12
CA GLN A 143 8.90 7.93 14.35
C GLN A 143 8.09 8.34 13.13
N ARG A 144 8.67 8.27 11.92
CA ARG A 144 7.97 8.62 10.68
C ARG A 144 6.89 7.61 10.32
N ILE A 145 7.15 6.32 10.49
CA ILE A 145 6.16 5.25 10.26
C ILE A 145 5.00 5.43 11.26
N HIS A 146 5.32 5.66 12.52
CA HIS A 146 4.33 5.90 13.57
C HIS A 146 3.46 7.13 13.28
N ALA A 147 4.07 8.29 13.06
CA ALA A 147 3.35 9.53 12.78
C ALA A 147 2.46 9.43 11.52
N ASN A 148 2.89 8.67 10.50
CA ASN A 148 2.08 8.41 9.32
C ASN A 148 0.88 7.52 9.64
N ALA A 149 1.04 6.48 10.46
CA ALA A 149 -0.05 5.61 10.90
C ALA A 149 -1.09 6.38 11.74
N GLU A 150 -0.65 7.21 12.69
CA GLU A 150 -1.53 8.09 13.47
C GLU A 150 -2.34 9.04 12.57
N LYS A 151 -1.69 9.70 11.63
CA LYS A 151 -2.37 10.62 10.70
C LYS A 151 -3.44 9.89 9.88
N LYS A 152 -3.16 8.69 9.39
CA LYS A 152 -4.13 7.87 8.66
C LYS A 152 -5.29 7.45 9.54
N TYR A 153 -5.01 7.01 10.77
CA TYR A 153 -6.03 6.63 11.72
C TYR A 153 -6.94 7.82 12.07
N ASN A 154 -6.35 8.97 12.40
CA ASN A 154 -7.08 10.17 12.78
C ASN A 154 -7.90 10.75 11.62
N HIS A 155 -7.45 10.56 10.37
CA HIS A 155 -8.24 10.91 9.20
C HIS A 155 -9.48 9.98 9.03
N LEU A 156 -9.34 8.69 9.34
CA LEU A 156 -10.46 7.73 9.30
C LEU A 156 -11.45 7.91 10.45
N TYR A 157 -10.94 8.30 11.61
CA TYR A 157 -11.69 8.39 12.87
C TYR A 157 -11.53 9.76 13.53
N PRO A 158 -12.00 10.85 12.88
CA PRO A 158 -11.78 12.21 13.38
C PRO A 158 -12.41 12.48 14.76
N ASP A 159 -13.49 11.76 15.09
CA ASP A 159 -14.16 11.88 16.38
C ASP A 159 -13.45 11.12 17.52
N GLN A 160 -12.49 10.28 17.20
CA GLN A 160 -11.72 9.47 18.15
C GLN A 160 -10.23 9.49 17.82
N PRO A 161 -9.60 10.67 17.78
CA PRO A 161 -8.21 10.77 17.41
C PRO A 161 -7.30 10.09 18.43
N VAL A 162 -6.24 9.49 17.96
CA VAL A 162 -5.21 8.84 18.77
C VAL A 162 -3.91 9.62 18.68
N ARG A 163 -3.25 9.79 19.80
CA ARG A 163 -1.89 10.26 19.90
C ARG A 163 -1.16 9.45 20.98
N LEU A 164 -0.22 8.63 20.57
CA LEU A 164 0.52 7.77 21.47
C LEU A 164 1.85 8.44 21.87
N GLU A 165 2.22 8.31 23.14
CA GLU A 165 3.53 8.77 23.63
C GLU A 165 4.68 7.91 23.09
N GLN A 166 4.41 6.64 22.80
CA GLN A 166 5.38 5.70 22.26
C GLN A 166 4.93 5.20 20.88
N PRO A 167 5.87 4.87 19.98
CA PRO A 167 5.53 4.28 18.70
C PRO A 167 4.71 2.98 18.86
N PHE A 168 3.74 2.77 17.96
CA PHE A 168 2.94 1.53 17.95
C PHE A 168 3.74 0.27 17.60
N VAL A 169 4.99 0.46 17.21
CA VAL A 169 5.96 -0.58 16.86
C VAL A 169 7.07 -0.54 17.90
N GLU A 170 7.36 -1.68 18.53
CA GLU A 170 8.44 -1.82 19.51
C GLU A 170 9.77 -2.27 18.92
N GLY A 171 9.74 -2.82 17.70
CA GLY A 171 10.92 -3.28 16.98
C GLY A 171 10.77 -3.16 15.48
N ILE A 172 11.87 -2.85 14.80
CA ILE A 172 11.93 -2.72 13.35
C ILE A 172 13.18 -3.43 12.81
N GLN A 173 12.99 -4.18 11.73
CA GLN A 173 14.07 -4.81 10.98
C GLN A 173 13.99 -4.39 9.51
N VAL A 174 15.11 -3.92 8.95
CA VAL A 174 15.25 -3.69 7.51
C VAL A 174 15.64 -5.01 6.85
N LEU A 175 14.86 -5.45 5.86
CA LEU A 175 15.00 -6.77 5.23
C LEU A 175 15.89 -6.78 3.98
N ASN A 176 16.23 -5.62 3.45
CA ASN A 176 17.09 -5.47 2.27
C ASN A 176 18.41 -4.79 2.63
N HIS A 177 19.50 -5.22 2.00
CA HIS A 177 20.83 -4.62 2.22
C HIS A 177 20.99 -3.25 1.53
N LYS A 178 20.31 -3.06 0.39
CA LYS A 178 20.36 -1.80 -0.37
C LYS A 178 18.94 -1.30 -0.62
N PRO A 179 18.68 0.00 -0.52
CA PRO A 179 17.38 0.57 -0.83
C PRO A 179 16.90 0.17 -2.24
N ILE A 180 15.61 -0.08 -2.36
CA ILE A 180 14.96 -0.48 -3.61
C ILE A 180 14.45 0.78 -4.31
N ALA A 181 14.90 1.00 -5.55
CA ALA A 181 14.56 2.18 -6.34
C ALA A 181 13.31 1.93 -7.19
N LEU A 182 12.17 2.49 -6.79
CA LEU A 182 10.93 2.47 -7.57
C LEU A 182 10.89 3.65 -8.55
N ALA A 183 10.50 3.39 -9.79
CA ALA A 183 10.29 4.45 -10.79
C ALA A 183 9.04 5.28 -10.42
N TYR A 184 9.16 6.60 -10.52
CA TYR A 184 8.04 7.52 -10.33
C TYR A 184 8.29 8.85 -11.05
N LYS A 185 7.47 9.17 -12.06
CA LYS A 185 7.53 10.44 -12.84
C LYS A 185 8.95 10.77 -13.32
N GLY A 186 9.63 9.80 -13.95
CA GLY A 186 10.98 9.97 -14.47
C GLY A 186 12.08 10.03 -13.40
N ARG A 187 11.76 9.83 -12.11
CA ARG A 187 12.70 9.79 -10.99
C ARG A 187 12.69 8.43 -10.32
N LYS A 188 13.63 8.20 -9.42
CA LYS A 188 13.68 7.02 -8.57
C LYS A 188 13.38 7.40 -7.13
N LEU A 189 12.39 6.74 -6.52
CA LEU A 189 12.10 6.85 -5.10
C LEU A 189 12.67 5.63 -4.40
N LEU A 190 13.47 5.87 -3.35
CA LEU A 190 14.09 4.80 -2.57
C LEU A 190 13.16 4.37 -1.44
N GLY A 191 12.99 3.06 -1.31
CA GLY A 191 12.22 2.45 -0.23
C GLY A 191 12.90 1.21 0.32
N ASN A 192 12.43 0.75 1.46
CA ASN A 192 12.97 -0.42 2.14
C ASN A 192 11.86 -1.40 2.51
N LYS A 193 12.16 -2.69 2.46
CA LYS A 193 11.30 -3.71 3.03
C LYS A 193 11.55 -3.81 4.52
N LEU A 194 10.49 -3.83 5.28
CA LEU A 194 10.53 -3.72 6.72
C LEU A 194 9.75 -4.86 7.37
N ARG A 195 10.22 -5.29 8.52
CA ARG A 195 9.48 -6.10 9.49
C ARG A 195 9.29 -5.25 10.74
N LEU A 196 8.05 -5.12 11.18
CA LEU A 196 7.63 -4.26 12.28
C LEU A 196 7.01 -5.14 13.35
N LEU A 197 7.55 -5.12 14.57
CA LEU A 197 6.97 -5.80 15.73
C LEU A 197 5.97 -4.85 16.38
N VAL A 198 4.71 -5.26 16.43
CA VAL A 198 3.59 -4.43 16.89
C VAL A 198 3.41 -4.61 18.39
N ARG A 199 3.19 -3.49 19.11
CA ARG A 199 2.85 -3.52 20.55
C ARG A 199 1.47 -4.13 20.78
N GLU A 200 1.28 -4.71 21.95
CA GLU A 200 0.06 -5.44 22.31
C GLU A 200 -1.11 -4.51 22.72
N ASP A 201 -0.82 -3.25 23.05
CA ASP A 201 -1.87 -2.34 23.50
C ASP A 201 -2.93 -2.04 22.41
N GLU A 202 -4.13 -1.72 22.85
CA GLU A 202 -5.30 -1.53 21.99
C GLU A 202 -5.08 -0.52 20.86
N TYR A 203 -4.46 0.61 21.17
CA TYR A 203 -4.27 1.67 20.18
C TYR A 203 -3.19 1.31 19.15
N SER A 204 -2.11 0.67 19.58
CA SER A 204 -1.10 0.12 18.68
C SER A 204 -1.69 -0.89 17.72
N GLN A 205 -2.60 -1.75 18.18
CA GLN A 205 -3.33 -2.71 17.35
C GLN A 205 -4.27 -2.01 16.35
N LYS A 206 -4.93 -0.92 16.75
CA LYS A 206 -5.73 -0.08 15.84
C LYS A 206 -4.87 0.54 14.74
N LEU A 207 -3.71 1.12 15.08
CA LEU A 207 -2.77 1.67 14.10
C LEU A 207 -2.24 0.60 13.15
N ALA A 208 -1.85 -0.57 13.66
CA ALA A 208 -1.40 -1.70 12.85
C ALA A 208 -2.47 -2.16 11.85
N SER A 209 -3.74 -2.19 12.26
CA SER A 209 -4.87 -2.53 11.39
C SER A 209 -5.04 -1.51 10.26
N VAL A 210 -4.89 -0.22 10.54
CA VAL A 210 -4.92 0.84 9.51
C VAL A 210 -3.74 0.71 8.54
N VAL A 211 -2.54 0.37 9.04
CA VAL A 211 -1.36 0.13 8.19
C VAL A 211 -1.59 -1.07 7.26
N LEU A 212 -2.25 -2.14 7.70
CA LEU A 212 -2.62 -3.26 6.83
C LEU A 212 -3.53 -2.85 5.68
N GLY A 213 -4.54 -2.04 5.95
CA GLY A 213 -5.47 -1.57 4.93
C GLY A 213 -4.92 -0.45 4.05
N SER A 214 -4.19 0.50 4.64
CA SER A 214 -3.77 1.74 3.97
C SER A 214 -2.30 1.77 3.55
N GLY A 215 -1.52 0.74 3.91
CA GLY A 215 -0.07 0.64 3.67
C GLY A 215 0.78 1.37 4.71
N ALA A 216 2.03 0.91 4.89
CA ALA A 216 3.01 1.55 5.73
C ALA A 216 3.62 2.78 5.03
N ALA A 217 3.84 3.86 5.79
CA ALA A 217 4.48 5.09 5.34
C ALA A 217 3.82 5.75 4.10
N GLU A 218 4.59 6.19 3.11
CA GLU A 218 4.15 7.09 2.06
C GLU A 218 3.91 6.38 0.71
N LYS A 219 3.22 7.07 -0.25
CA LYS A 219 3.01 6.63 -1.65
C LYS A 219 2.24 5.31 -1.83
N ASN A 220 1.40 4.95 -0.87
CA ASN A 220 0.69 3.68 -0.85
C ASN A 220 -0.25 3.51 -2.06
N SER A 221 -1.17 4.47 -2.30
CA SER A 221 -2.14 4.41 -3.40
C SER A 221 -1.56 4.72 -4.78
N ILE A 222 -0.34 5.27 -4.83
CA ILE A 222 0.30 5.70 -6.09
C ILE A 222 1.28 4.65 -6.59
N LEU A 223 2.03 4.00 -5.68
CA LEU A 223 3.08 3.04 -5.99
C LEU A 223 2.87 1.69 -5.31
N GLY A 224 1.76 1.49 -4.57
CA GLY A 224 1.61 0.32 -3.73
C GLY A 224 2.72 0.18 -2.68
N ALA A 225 3.43 1.28 -2.38
CA ALA A 225 4.52 1.27 -1.42
C ALA A 225 4.00 0.88 -0.03
N GLY A 226 4.80 0.10 0.72
CA GLY A 226 4.43 -0.31 2.06
C GLY A 226 3.22 -1.24 2.15
N PHE A 227 2.87 -1.98 1.08
CA PHE A 227 1.88 -3.03 1.16
C PHE A 227 2.34 -4.10 2.15
N CYS A 228 1.53 -4.35 3.18
CA CYS A 228 1.87 -5.23 4.29
C CYS A 228 1.04 -6.52 4.30
N ILE A 229 1.67 -7.56 4.82
CA ILE A 229 1.01 -8.75 5.37
C ILE A 229 1.27 -8.79 6.88
N ALA A 230 0.38 -9.45 7.62
CA ALA A 230 0.50 -9.58 9.06
C ALA A 230 0.72 -11.01 9.50
N LYS A 231 1.39 -11.17 10.65
CA LYS A 231 1.26 -12.35 11.51
C LYS A 231 0.43 -11.95 12.73
N GLY A 232 -0.39 -12.86 13.20
CA GLY A 232 -1.25 -12.64 14.35
C GLY A 232 -2.26 -13.76 14.52
N LEU A 233 -3.16 -13.58 15.48
CA LEU A 233 -4.27 -14.48 15.73
C LEU A 233 -5.49 -14.03 14.92
N GLU A 234 -6.20 -14.97 14.34
CA GLU A 234 -7.49 -14.77 13.67
C GLU A 234 -8.66 -14.75 14.66
#